data_209637402389814362238d0b47d2fe83
#
_entry.id   209637402389814362238d0b47d2fe83
#
_cell.length_a   1.000
_cell.length_b   1.000
_cell.length_c   1.000
_cell.angle_alpha   90.00
_cell.angle_beta   90.00
_cell.angle_gamma   90.00
#
_symmetry.space_group_name_H-M   'P 1'
#
loop_
_entity.id
_entity.type
_entity.pdbx_description
1 polymer ?
#
loop_
_entity_poly.entity_id
_entity_poly.type
_entity_poly.pdbx_seq_one_letter_code
_entity_poly.pdbx_strand_id
1 'polypeptide(L)'
;MTRAELQQVKQRFGIIGNTEVLSRAIDIAIQVAPTDLSVLITGESGVGKESFPQIIHQYSRRKHGQYIAVNCGAIPEGTIDSELFGHEKGAFTGAIGERKGYFGEADGGTIFLDEVGELPMPTQARLLRVLESGEFIKVGSSKVQKTDVRIVAATNVNLTQAIAEGRFREDLYYRLNTVPIQIPPLRERGDDVLLLFRKFAADFAAKYRMPAIQLTEDAKKELLAYPWPGNVRQLKNITEQISIIETNREITAAILQTYLPAQNVQRLPALLGTRESKSFESEREILYSVLFDMRQEVAELRKMVHNMMAERAGQVAQMGQVGQVVATPVVTTANQPSVPAIIHPMQQATVCPKDDDDDIQDTEEYVEENLALDEVEKEMIRKALEKHHGKRKGAARDLKISERTLYRKIKEYELD
;
A
#
# COMPACT_ATOMS: atom_id res chain seq x y z
N MET A 1 30.08 27.73 7.71
CA MET A 1 29.87 27.47 9.16
C MET A 1 31.12 26.91 9.83
N THR A 2 31.31 27.20 11.14
CA THR A 2 32.32 26.52 11.92
C THR A 2 31.90 25.07 12.24
N ARG A 3 32.86 24.20 12.49
CA ARG A 3 32.60 22.80 12.87
C ARG A 3 31.74 22.69 14.15
N ALA A 4 31.92 23.64 15.08
CA ALA A 4 31.17 23.70 16.33
C ALA A 4 29.70 24.06 16.10
N GLU A 5 29.41 25.04 15.28
CA GLU A 5 28.04 25.42 14.91
C GLU A 5 27.30 24.27 14.23
N LEU A 6 27.96 23.58 13.29
CA LEU A 6 27.39 22.42 12.61
C LEU A 6 27.03 21.30 13.61
N GLN A 7 27.87 21.07 14.61
CA GLN A 7 27.61 20.06 15.63
C GLN A 7 26.42 20.43 16.54
N GLN A 8 26.26 21.69 16.87
CA GLN A 8 25.08 22.19 17.60
C GLN A 8 23.79 21.96 16.82
N VAL A 9 23.80 22.23 15.49
CA VAL A 9 22.64 21.96 14.63
C VAL A 9 22.33 20.46 14.58
N LYS A 10 23.33 19.62 14.38
CA LYS A 10 23.14 18.16 14.39
C LYS A 10 22.51 17.67 15.69
N GLN A 11 23.00 18.14 16.82
CA GLN A 11 22.47 17.78 18.14
C GLN A 11 21.02 18.25 18.31
N ARG A 12 20.72 19.50 17.92
CA ARG A 12 19.37 20.10 18.06
C ARG A 12 18.31 19.36 17.25
N PHE A 13 18.66 18.89 16.07
CA PHE A 13 17.72 18.21 15.15
C PHE A 13 17.88 16.68 15.13
N GLY A 14 18.70 16.13 16.04
CA GLY A 14 18.88 14.69 16.16
C GLY A 14 19.57 14.03 14.96
N ILE A 15 20.34 14.80 14.18
CA ILE A 15 21.06 14.28 13.01
C ILE A 15 22.39 13.67 13.46
N ILE A 16 22.59 12.41 13.13
CA ILE A 16 23.79 11.64 13.47
C ILE A 16 24.57 11.36 12.20
N GLY A 17 25.85 11.64 12.25
CA GLY A 17 26.79 11.39 11.17
C GLY A 17 27.84 12.50 11.05
N ASN A 18 29.01 12.14 10.56
CA ASN A 18 30.16 13.03 10.38
C ASN A 18 30.61 13.12 8.92
N THR A 19 29.95 12.43 8.01
CA THR A 19 30.27 12.43 6.58
C THR A 19 30.20 13.84 6.02
N GLU A 20 31.16 14.20 5.19
CA GLU A 20 31.30 15.53 4.58
C GLU A 20 30.08 15.87 3.71
N VAL A 21 29.58 14.89 2.96
CA VAL A 21 28.40 15.08 2.09
C VAL A 21 27.16 15.45 2.92
N LEU A 22 26.91 14.75 4.04
CA LEU A 22 25.82 15.09 4.96
C LEU A 22 26.02 16.47 5.59
N SER A 23 27.25 16.78 5.99
CA SER A 23 27.61 18.06 6.59
C SER A 23 27.41 19.23 5.61
N ARG A 24 27.76 19.03 4.33
CA ARG A 24 27.49 19.99 3.25
C ARG A 24 26.00 20.20 2.99
N ALA A 25 25.21 19.12 3.01
CA ALA A 25 23.76 19.25 2.87
C ALA A 25 23.14 20.10 3.98
N ILE A 26 23.58 19.92 5.24
CA ILE A 26 23.14 20.73 6.37
C ILE A 26 23.59 22.19 6.22
N ASP A 27 24.82 22.42 5.76
CA ASP A 27 25.35 23.78 5.55
C ASP A 27 24.53 24.52 4.47
N ILE A 28 24.18 23.87 3.36
CA ILE A 28 23.29 24.42 2.34
C ILE A 28 21.91 24.75 2.92
N ALA A 29 21.34 23.84 3.73
CA ALA A 29 20.03 24.06 4.35
C ALA A 29 20.01 25.31 5.23
N ILE A 30 21.10 25.57 5.97
CA ILE A 30 21.22 26.76 6.81
C ILE A 30 21.46 28.03 5.99
N GLN A 31 22.30 27.96 4.96
CA GLN A 31 22.56 29.09 4.08
C GLN A 31 21.33 29.55 3.31
N VAL A 32 20.46 28.63 2.88
CA VAL A 32 19.22 28.96 2.20
C VAL A 32 18.09 29.38 3.16
N ALA A 33 18.19 29.03 4.43
CA ALA A 33 17.14 29.30 5.41
C ALA A 33 16.69 30.79 5.48
N PRO A 34 17.56 31.81 5.47
CA PRO A 34 17.15 33.21 5.51
C PRO A 34 16.45 33.73 4.27
N THR A 35 16.48 32.96 3.16
CA THR A 35 15.81 33.30 1.90
C THR A 35 14.41 32.73 1.83
N ASP A 36 13.57 33.24 0.93
CA ASP A 36 12.25 32.66 0.62
C ASP A 36 12.27 31.73 -0.62
N LEU A 37 13.46 31.30 -1.05
CA LEU A 37 13.61 30.41 -2.19
C LEU A 37 13.00 29.03 -1.88
N SER A 38 12.44 28.41 -2.91
CA SER A 38 11.99 27.01 -2.88
C SER A 38 13.19 26.08 -2.77
N VAL A 39 13.04 25.02 -1.98
CA VAL A 39 14.09 24.03 -1.76
C VAL A 39 13.53 22.65 -2.12
N LEU A 40 14.27 21.92 -2.94
CA LEU A 40 13.97 20.55 -3.29
C LEU A 40 14.97 19.61 -2.62
N ILE A 41 14.50 18.77 -1.72
CA ILE A 41 15.31 17.79 -1.00
C ILE A 41 15.15 16.44 -1.68
N THR A 42 16.25 15.90 -2.20
CA THR A 42 16.26 14.59 -2.88
C THR A 42 17.04 13.57 -2.07
N GLY A 43 16.62 12.32 -2.11
CA GLY A 43 17.30 11.21 -1.45
C GLY A 43 16.40 10.00 -1.31
N GLU A 44 17.00 8.84 -1.10
CA GLU A 44 16.27 7.59 -0.96
C GLU A 44 15.28 7.60 0.22
N SER A 45 14.34 6.66 0.21
CA SER A 45 13.43 6.49 1.35
C SER A 45 14.21 6.12 2.61
N GLY A 46 13.81 6.72 3.75
CA GLY A 46 14.42 6.41 5.06
C GLY A 46 15.80 7.03 5.32
N VAL A 47 16.28 7.99 4.51
CA VAL A 47 17.58 8.67 4.73
C VAL A 47 17.51 9.79 5.79
N GLY A 48 16.30 10.20 6.22
CA GLY A 48 16.08 11.28 7.20
C GLY A 48 15.81 12.65 6.57
N LYS A 49 15.08 12.70 5.44
CA LYS A 49 14.73 13.97 4.76
C LYS A 49 13.95 14.93 5.64
N GLU A 50 13.13 14.44 6.56
CA GLU A 50 12.23 15.21 7.41
C GLU A 50 12.92 16.19 8.36
N SER A 51 14.21 15.98 8.68
CA SER A 51 14.97 16.90 9.55
C SER A 51 15.35 18.22 8.84
N PHE A 52 15.54 18.20 7.54
CA PHE A 52 16.03 19.35 6.77
C PHE A 52 15.02 20.50 6.66
N PRO A 53 13.72 20.27 6.38
CA PRO A 53 12.71 21.32 6.39
C PRO A 53 12.59 21.99 7.75
N GLN A 54 12.75 21.23 8.84
CA GLN A 54 12.75 21.79 10.20
C GLN A 54 13.95 22.72 10.43
N ILE A 55 15.16 22.34 9.95
CA ILE A 55 16.34 23.21 9.98
C ILE A 55 16.05 24.50 9.21
N ILE A 56 15.56 24.37 7.96
CA ILE A 56 15.26 25.50 7.08
C ILE A 56 14.28 26.45 7.76
N HIS A 57 13.18 25.92 8.32
CA HIS A 57 12.18 26.74 9.00
C HIS A 57 12.73 27.45 10.22
N GLN A 58 13.45 26.73 11.12
CA GLN A 58 13.97 27.27 12.37
C GLN A 58 15.05 28.35 12.19
N TYR A 59 15.79 28.32 11.10
CA TYR A 59 16.80 29.33 10.76
C TYR A 59 16.27 30.38 9.75
N SER A 60 14.98 30.31 9.39
CA SER A 60 14.34 31.28 8.47
C SER A 60 13.85 32.53 9.19
N ARG A 61 13.49 33.53 8.39
CA ARG A 61 12.76 34.70 8.89
C ARG A 61 11.35 34.35 9.38
N ARG A 62 10.80 33.23 8.91
CA ARG A 62 9.46 32.70 9.21
C ARG A 62 9.44 31.72 10.40
N LYS A 63 10.50 31.65 11.20
CA LYS A 63 10.64 30.70 12.33
C LYS A 63 9.54 30.78 13.40
N HIS A 64 8.79 31.87 13.44
CA HIS A 64 7.66 32.09 14.33
C HIS A 64 6.30 31.88 13.62
N GLY A 65 6.30 31.71 12.30
CA GLY A 65 5.12 31.38 11.52
C GLY A 65 4.76 29.89 11.64
N GLN A 66 3.61 29.52 11.07
CA GLN A 66 3.16 28.12 11.05
C GLN A 66 4.12 27.26 10.22
N TYR A 67 4.46 26.08 10.75
CA TYR A 67 5.15 25.02 10.04
C TYR A 67 4.20 23.85 9.86
N ILE A 68 3.86 23.53 8.61
CA ILE A 68 2.96 22.44 8.27
C ILE A 68 3.73 21.44 7.43
N ALA A 69 3.73 20.18 7.86
CA ALA A 69 4.32 19.07 7.11
C ALA A 69 3.21 18.18 6.56
N VAL A 70 3.22 17.95 5.24
CA VAL A 70 2.24 17.15 4.52
C VAL A 70 2.96 16.06 3.76
N ASN A 71 2.57 14.80 3.97
CA ASN A 71 3.01 13.70 3.11
C ASN A 71 1.99 13.52 1.98
N CYS A 72 2.40 13.85 0.74
CA CYS A 72 1.54 13.79 -0.42
C CYS A 72 1.17 12.35 -0.81
N GLY A 73 2.05 11.39 -0.60
CA GLY A 73 1.79 9.98 -0.90
C GLY A 73 0.84 9.30 0.10
N ALA A 74 0.65 9.90 1.30
CA ALA A 74 -0.27 9.37 2.29
C ALA A 74 -1.73 9.83 2.12
N ILE A 75 -1.98 10.85 1.28
CA ILE A 75 -3.31 11.41 1.06
C ILE A 75 -3.88 10.80 -0.24
N PRO A 76 -5.09 10.21 -0.21
CA PRO A 76 -5.71 9.69 -1.43
C PRO A 76 -5.88 10.76 -2.52
N GLU A 77 -5.68 10.39 -3.78
CA GLU A 77 -5.76 11.30 -4.93
C GLU A 77 -7.08 12.10 -4.97
N GLY A 78 -8.22 11.45 -4.67
CA GLY A 78 -9.54 12.08 -4.67
C GLY A 78 -9.73 13.17 -3.60
N THR A 79 -8.87 13.25 -2.58
CA THR A 79 -9.01 14.20 -1.46
C THR A 79 -7.84 15.19 -1.36
N ILE A 80 -6.72 14.93 -2.04
CA ILE A 80 -5.49 15.72 -1.91
C ILE A 80 -5.70 17.21 -2.24
N ASP A 81 -6.48 17.53 -3.27
CA ASP A 81 -6.78 18.90 -3.62
C ASP A 81 -7.58 19.62 -2.52
N SER A 82 -8.53 18.92 -1.91
CA SER A 82 -9.32 19.45 -0.80
C SER A 82 -8.49 19.67 0.47
N GLU A 83 -7.53 18.80 0.75
CA GLU A 83 -6.64 18.96 1.90
C GLU A 83 -5.61 20.08 1.68
N LEU A 84 -5.01 20.16 0.49
CA LEU A 84 -4.01 21.18 0.18
C LEU A 84 -4.62 22.58 0.03
N PHE A 85 -5.69 22.72 -0.75
CA PHE A 85 -6.26 24.03 -1.14
C PHE A 85 -7.54 24.38 -0.38
N GLY A 86 -8.16 23.41 0.31
CA GLY A 86 -9.44 23.59 0.98
C GLY A 86 -10.64 23.42 0.03
N HIS A 87 -11.83 23.44 0.61
CA HIS A 87 -13.08 23.30 -0.14
C HIS A 87 -14.18 24.22 0.40
N GLU A 88 -15.13 24.58 -0.45
CA GLU A 88 -16.38 25.22 -0.08
C GLU A 88 -17.46 24.20 0.27
N LYS A 89 -18.45 24.65 1.02
CA LYS A 89 -19.62 23.82 1.35
C LYS A 89 -20.30 23.32 0.07
N GLY A 90 -20.52 22.00 -0.04
CA GLY A 90 -21.17 21.39 -1.19
C GLY A 90 -20.24 21.11 -2.40
N ALA A 91 -18.93 21.29 -2.25
CA ALA A 91 -17.97 21.07 -3.33
C ALA A 91 -17.92 19.61 -3.83
N PHE A 92 -18.27 18.65 -2.98
CA PHE A 92 -18.37 17.22 -3.30
C PHE A 92 -19.33 16.52 -2.32
N THR A 93 -19.71 15.28 -2.63
CA THR A 93 -20.57 14.47 -1.75
C THR A 93 -19.89 14.23 -0.41
N GLY A 94 -20.41 14.85 0.66
CA GLY A 94 -19.81 14.83 2.01
C GLY A 94 -19.19 16.14 2.47
N ALA A 95 -19.07 17.16 1.63
CA ALA A 95 -18.61 18.51 2.02
C ALA A 95 -19.73 19.27 2.78
N ILE A 96 -19.93 18.92 4.05
CA ILE A 96 -20.99 19.50 4.91
C ILE A 96 -20.68 20.96 5.27
N GLY A 97 -19.39 21.32 5.35
CA GLY A 97 -18.92 22.67 5.71
C GLY A 97 -17.80 23.16 4.81
N GLU A 98 -17.46 24.44 4.94
CA GLU A 98 -16.24 25.01 4.37
C GLU A 98 -15.04 24.58 5.22
N ARG A 99 -13.90 24.24 4.60
CA ARG A 99 -12.63 23.94 5.28
C ARG A 99 -11.48 24.68 4.60
N LYS A 100 -10.61 25.28 5.43
CA LYS A 100 -9.33 25.81 4.97
C LYS A 100 -8.41 24.64 4.61
N GLY A 101 -7.66 24.78 3.50
CA GLY A 101 -6.60 23.85 3.15
C GLY A 101 -5.26 24.25 3.79
N TYR A 102 -4.29 23.34 3.70
CA TYR A 102 -2.96 23.56 4.27
C TYR A 102 -2.27 24.84 3.77
N PHE A 103 -2.45 25.23 2.51
CA PHE A 103 -1.92 26.50 1.99
C PHE A 103 -2.54 27.74 2.66
N GLY A 104 -3.82 27.66 3.02
CA GLY A 104 -4.47 28.73 3.76
C GLY A 104 -4.11 28.76 5.25
N GLU A 105 -3.78 27.61 5.84
CA GLU A 105 -3.33 27.50 7.22
C GLU A 105 -1.86 27.90 7.40
N ALA A 106 -1.01 27.61 6.40
CA ALA A 106 0.43 27.92 6.40
C ALA A 106 0.75 29.37 6.01
N ASP A 107 -0.25 30.22 5.81
CA ASP A 107 -0.04 31.60 5.38
C ASP A 107 0.88 32.36 6.33
N GLY A 108 1.87 33.08 5.80
CA GLY A 108 2.96 33.70 6.55
C GLY A 108 4.03 32.74 7.08
N GLY A 109 3.87 31.43 6.85
CA GLY A 109 4.70 30.36 7.39
C GLY A 109 5.49 29.56 6.35
N THR A 110 5.66 28.26 6.64
CA THR A 110 6.38 27.31 5.80
C THR A 110 5.57 26.03 5.65
N ILE A 111 5.38 25.56 4.43
CA ILE A 111 4.82 24.24 4.14
C ILE A 111 5.93 23.30 3.66
N PHE A 112 5.96 22.12 4.22
CA PHE A 112 6.80 21.02 3.78
C PHE A 112 5.95 19.97 3.07
N LEU A 113 6.27 19.69 1.82
CA LEU A 113 5.60 18.68 0.98
C LEU A 113 6.54 17.49 0.82
N ASP A 114 6.29 16.42 1.55
CA ASP A 114 7.02 15.16 1.39
C ASP A 114 6.38 14.33 0.27
N GLU A 115 7.22 13.55 -0.43
CA GLU A 115 6.81 12.71 -1.56
C GLU A 115 6.08 13.49 -2.66
N VAL A 116 6.59 14.71 -2.98
CA VAL A 116 5.98 15.59 -3.98
C VAL A 116 5.88 14.94 -5.38
N GLY A 117 6.71 13.94 -5.67
CA GLY A 117 6.68 13.16 -6.90
C GLY A 117 5.42 12.32 -7.08
N GLU A 118 4.67 12.07 -5.99
CA GLU A 118 3.42 11.29 -5.99
C GLU A 118 2.16 12.15 -6.22
N LEU A 119 2.32 13.48 -6.38
CA LEU A 119 1.20 14.38 -6.64
C LEU A 119 0.55 14.08 -7.99
N PRO A 120 -0.79 14.04 -8.09
CA PRO A 120 -1.51 13.96 -9.36
C PRO A 120 -1.23 15.17 -10.27
N MET A 121 -1.22 14.97 -11.58
CA MET A 121 -0.95 16.03 -12.56
C MET A 121 -1.83 17.30 -12.40
N PRO A 122 -3.14 17.21 -12.11
CA PRO A 122 -3.97 18.38 -11.84
C PRO A 122 -3.51 19.16 -10.60
N THR A 123 -3.14 18.45 -9.53
CA THR A 123 -2.62 19.05 -8.29
C THR A 123 -1.28 19.72 -8.49
N GLN A 124 -0.41 19.14 -9.31
CA GLN A 124 0.88 19.76 -9.71
C GLN A 124 0.67 21.11 -10.40
N ALA A 125 -0.32 21.22 -11.30
CA ALA A 125 -0.64 22.49 -11.96
C ALA A 125 -1.14 23.57 -10.97
N ARG A 126 -1.91 23.18 -9.96
CA ARG A 126 -2.35 24.09 -8.89
C ARG A 126 -1.19 24.51 -7.99
N LEU A 127 -0.31 23.58 -7.64
CA LEU A 127 0.90 23.87 -6.85
C LEU A 127 1.81 24.84 -7.57
N LEU A 128 1.99 24.70 -8.90
CA LEU A 128 2.76 25.63 -9.70
C LEU A 128 2.21 27.06 -9.59
N ARG A 129 0.89 27.23 -9.65
CA ARG A 129 0.27 28.56 -9.50
C ARG A 129 0.56 29.18 -8.12
N VAL A 130 0.56 28.37 -7.03
CA VAL A 130 0.97 28.86 -5.71
C VAL A 130 2.43 29.32 -5.71
N LEU A 131 3.33 28.55 -6.34
CA LEU A 131 4.77 28.86 -6.41
C LEU A 131 5.07 30.11 -7.24
N GLU A 132 4.27 30.43 -8.27
CA GLU A 132 4.48 31.55 -9.18
C GLU A 132 3.85 32.83 -8.68
N SER A 133 2.57 32.79 -8.31
CA SER A 133 1.78 33.98 -7.99
C SER A 133 1.35 34.07 -6.52
N GLY A 134 1.58 33.02 -5.71
CA GLY A 134 1.03 32.94 -4.35
C GLY A 134 -0.49 32.79 -4.33
N GLU A 135 -1.10 32.32 -5.43
CA GLU A 135 -2.55 32.25 -5.57
C GLU A 135 -3.03 30.81 -5.67
N PHE A 136 -4.17 30.53 -5.06
CA PHE A 136 -4.87 29.26 -5.20
C PHE A 136 -6.39 29.46 -5.18
N ILE A 137 -7.12 28.41 -5.58
CA ILE A 137 -8.58 28.38 -5.61
C ILE A 137 -9.03 27.15 -4.83
N LYS A 138 -9.98 27.31 -3.89
CA LYS A 138 -10.60 26.18 -3.18
C LYS A 138 -11.38 25.28 -4.13
N VAL A 139 -11.53 24.02 -3.76
CA VAL A 139 -12.37 23.08 -4.49
C VAL A 139 -13.83 23.55 -4.39
N GLY A 140 -14.52 23.61 -5.54
CA GLY A 140 -15.91 24.12 -5.62
C GLY A 140 -16.05 25.63 -5.61
N SER A 141 -14.95 26.39 -5.62
CA SER A 141 -14.95 27.86 -5.67
C SER A 141 -14.42 28.40 -7.01
N SER A 142 -14.83 29.61 -7.37
CA SER A 142 -14.20 30.43 -8.42
C SER A 142 -13.34 31.56 -7.85
N LYS A 143 -13.33 31.75 -6.52
CA LYS A 143 -12.64 32.86 -5.88
C LYS A 143 -11.15 32.56 -5.72
N VAL A 144 -10.30 33.42 -6.23
CA VAL A 144 -8.85 33.37 -6.02
C VAL A 144 -8.53 33.80 -4.60
N GLN A 145 -7.73 33.00 -3.92
CA GLN A 145 -7.16 33.31 -2.59
C GLN A 145 -5.66 33.51 -2.74
N LYS A 146 -5.08 34.38 -1.91
CA LYS A 146 -3.65 34.64 -1.86
C LYS A 146 -3.06 34.04 -0.58
N THR A 147 -1.84 33.56 -0.70
CA THR A 147 -1.03 33.05 0.41
C THR A 147 0.41 33.46 0.23
N ASP A 148 1.05 33.82 1.33
CA ASP A 148 2.49 34.07 1.40
C ASP A 148 3.16 32.92 2.16
N VAL A 149 3.37 31.79 1.47
CA VAL A 149 3.92 30.57 2.06
C VAL A 149 5.26 30.20 1.43
N ARG A 150 6.24 29.86 2.27
CA ARG A 150 7.49 29.26 1.80
C ARG A 150 7.29 27.76 1.59
N ILE A 151 7.69 27.25 0.44
CA ILE A 151 7.57 25.84 0.08
C ILE A 151 8.93 25.15 0.16
N VAL A 152 8.97 24.04 0.90
CA VAL A 152 10.10 23.09 0.93
C VAL A 152 9.53 21.73 0.49
N ALA A 153 10.06 21.16 -0.57
CA ALA A 153 9.60 19.89 -1.11
C ALA A 153 10.64 18.79 -0.91
N ALA A 154 10.20 17.56 -0.72
CA ALA A 154 11.05 16.39 -0.69
C ALA A 154 10.53 15.27 -1.60
N THR A 155 11.43 14.47 -2.15
CA THR A 155 11.08 13.32 -2.96
C THR A 155 12.16 12.23 -2.86
N ASN A 156 11.75 10.99 -3.02
CA ASN A 156 12.60 9.82 -3.22
C ASN A 156 12.61 9.35 -4.68
N VAL A 157 11.73 9.92 -5.51
CA VAL A 157 11.58 9.58 -6.92
C VAL A 157 12.56 10.39 -7.77
N ASN A 158 13.08 9.78 -8.82
CA ASN A 158 13.83 10.51 -9.85
C ASN A 158 12.85 11.34 -10.71
N LEU A 159 12.78 12.64 -10.42
CA LEU A 159 11.84 13.54 -11.09
C LEU A 159 12.16 13.70 -12.59
N THR A 160 13.41 13.61 -13.02
CA THR A 160 13.76 13.71 -14.47
C THR A 160 13.22 12.50 -15.23
N GLN A 161 13.24 11.33 -14.64
CA GLN A 161 12.61 10.14 -15.20
C GLN A 161 11.07 10.28 -15.19
N ALA A 162 10.48 10.77 -14.09
CA ALA A 162 9.04 10.99 -13.98
C ALA A 162 8.53 12.01 -15.02
N ILE A 163 9.34 13.03 -15.36
CA ILE A 163 9.04 13.98 -16.45
C ILE A 163 9.04 13.27 -17.80
N ALA A 164 10.05 12.46 -18.09
CA ALA A 164 10.14 11.71 -19.35
C ALA A 164 8.97 10.72 -19.52
N GLU A 165 8.44 10.19 -18.41
CA GLU A 165 7.27 9.30 -18.36
C GLU A 165 5.93 10.06 -18.35
N GLY A 166 5.93 11.39 -18.35
CA GLY A 166 4.72 12.23 -18.32
C GLY A 166 3.98 12.21 -16.96
N ARG A 167 4.60 11.73 -15.88
CA ARG A 167 4.03 11.66 -14.52
C ARG A 167 4.31 12.92 -13.70
N PHE A 168 5.28 13.74 -14.11
CA PHE A 168 5.63 14.99 -13.43
C PHE A 168 5.82 16.11 -14.43
N ARG A 169 5.38 17.32 -14.08
CA ARG A 169 5.48 18.51 -14.96
C ARG A 169 6.88 19.10 -14.89
N GLU A 170 7.43 19.40 -16.03
CA GLU A 170 8.76 19.99 -16.17
C GLU A 170 8.83 21.42 -15.60
N ASP A 171 7.78 22.23 -15.80
CA ASP A 171 7.69 23.61 -15.27
C ASP A 171 7.69 23.63 -13.74
N LEU A 172 6.94 22.72 -13.10
CA LEU A 172 6.94 22.57 -11.65
C LEU A 172 8.31 22.12 -11.14
N TYR A 173 8.97 21.20 -11.82
CA TYR A 173 10.32 20.77 -11.45
C TYR A 173 11.29 21.94 -11.36
N TYR A 174 11.39 22.77 -12.41
CA TYR A 174 12.29 23.92 -12.39
C TYR A 174 11.94 24.93 -11.29
N ARG A 175 10.67 25.09 -10.97
CA ARG A 175 10.24 26.02 -9.92
C ARG A 175 10.53 25.51 -8.52
N LEU A 176 10.41 24.20 -8.28
CA LEU A 176 10.76 23.55 -7.00
C LEU A 176 12.28 23.44 -6.82
N ASN A 177 12.99 23.10 -7.87
CA ASN A 177 14.44 22.84 -7.87
C ASN A 177 15.30 24.10 -7.93
N THR A 178 14.86 25.18 -7.27
CA THR A 178 15.63 26.41 -7.19
C THR A 178 16.90 26.23 -6.39
N VAL A 179 16.81 25.53 -5.23
CA VAL A 179 17.96 25.11 -4.43
C VAL A 179 17.86 23.61 -4.17
N PRO A 180 18.64 22.77 -4.85
CA PRO A 180 18.68 21.35 -4.60
C PRO A 180 19.50 21.02 -3.34
N ILE A 181 18.97 20.13 -2.51
CA ILE A 181 19.68 19.49 -1.39
C ILE A 181 19.61 17.99 -1.56
N GLN A 182 20.74 17.36 -1.85
CA GLN A 182 20.82 15.92 -1.99
C GLN A 182 21.32 15.31 -0.67
N ILE A 183 20.56 14.34 -0.14
CA ILE A 183 20.93 13.60 1.06
C ILE A 183 21.48 12.25 0.64
N PRO A 184 22.72 11.92 1.04
CA PRO A 184 23.36 10.67 0.64
C PRO A 184 22.67 9.47 1.27
N PRO A 185 22.56 8.34 0.56
CA PRO A 185 22.10 7.08 1.12
C PRO A 185 23.10 6.56 2.18
N LEU A 186 22.62 5.68 3.07
CA LEU A 186 23.40 5.24 4.22
C LEU A 186 24.69 4.50 3.81
N ARG A 187 24.68 3.76 2.70
CA ARG A 187 25.87 3.08 2.13
C ARG A 187 27.00 4.03 1.74
N GLU A 188 26.71 5.30 1.48
CA GLU A 188 27.70 6.33 1.13
C GLU A 188 28.16 7.14 2.35
N ARG A 189 27.63 6.83 3.54
CA ARG A 189 27.98 7.51 4.79
C ARG A 189 29.07 6.80 5.62
N GLY A 190 29.61 5.67 5.15
CA GLY A 190 30.69 4.95 5.81
C GLY A 190 30.44 4.69 7.30
N ASP A 191 31.31 5.18 8.17
CA ASP A 191 31.29 4.93 9.62
C ASP A 191 30.05 5.53 10.33
N ASP A 192 29.27 6.39 9.68
CA ASP A 192 28.03 6.91 10.26
C ASP A 192 27.03 5.79 10.59
N VAL A 193 27.10 4.65 9.88
CA VAL A 193 26.29 3.45 10.16
C VAL A 193 26.52 2.97 11.60
N LEU A 194 27.77 2.89 12.03
CA LEU A 194 28.16 2.45 13.39
C LEU A 194 27.71 3.44 14.46
N LEU A 195 27.81 4.74 14.15
CA LEU A 195 27.35 5.80 15.07
C LEU A 195 25.83 5.74 15.26
N LEU A 196 25.09 5.56 14.17
CA LEU A 196 23.63 5.42 14.18
C LEU A 196 23.19 4.17 14.95
N PHE A 197 23.80 3.01 14.68
CA PHE A 197 23.50 1.77 15.40
C PHE A 197 23.69 1.95 16.91
N ARG A 198 24.86 2.48 17.33
CA ARG A 198 25.17 2.73 18.75
C ARG A 198 24.13 3.66 19.39
N LYS A 199 23.75 4.71 18.68
CA LYS A 199 22.74 5.66 19.18
C LYS A 199 21.38 5.00 19.34
N PHE A 200 20.90 4.25 18.34
CA PHE A 200 19.62 3.56 18.42
C PHE A 200 19.59 2.49 19.51
N ALA A 201 20.69 1.73 19.66
CA ALA A 201 20.85 0.77 20.74
C ALA A 201 20.80 1.43 22.12
N ALA A 202 21.49 2.58 22.29
CA ALA A 202 21.47 3.33 23.54
C ALA A 202 20.09 3.96 23.84
N ASP A 203 19.42 4.54 22.83
CA ASP A 203 18.09 5.14 22.98
C ASP A 203 17.05 4.07 23.35
N PHE A 204 17.13 2.90 22.73
CA PHE A 204 16.27 1.76 23.04
C PHE A 204 16.51 1.26 24.49
N ALA A 205 17.78 1.08 24.86
CA ALA A 205 18.17 0.66 26.20
C ALA A 205 17.64 1.63 27.28
N ALA A 206 17.79 2.94 27.04
CA ALA A 206 17.28 3.97 27.95
C ALA A 206 15.75 3.95 28.06
N LYS A 207 15.04 3.81 26.93
CA LYS A 207 13.56 3.81 26.85
C LYS A 207 12.96 2.63 27.60
N TYR A 208 13.54 1.44 27.45
CA TYR A 208 13.01 0.19 28.02
C TYR A 208 13.75 -0.29 29.27
N ARG A 209 14.75 0.49 29.76
CA ARG A 209 15.56 0.16 30.94
C ARG A 209 16.28 -1.19 30.83
N MET A 210 16.79 -1.47 29.64
CA MET A 210 17.53 -2.69 29.31
C MET A 210 19.00 -2.36 29.07
N PRO A 211 19.93 -3.32 29.25
CA PRO A 211 21.32 -3.11 28.83
C PRO A 211 21.43 -2.91 27.32
N ALA A 212 22.25 -1.95 26.88
CA ALA A 212 22.48 -1.71 25.46
C ALA A 212 23.23 -2.88 24.81
N ILE A 213 22.85 -3.22 23.58
CA ILE A 213 23.56 -4.20 22.76
C ILE A 213 24.86 -3.61 22.22
N GLN A 214 25.88 -4.45 22.05
CA GLN A 214 27.15 -4.10 21.47
C GLN A 214 27.51 -5.04 20.32
N LEU A 215 28.20 -4.53 19.30
CA LEU A 215 28.65 -5.32 18.16
C LEU A 215 30.09 -5.80 18.39
N THR A 216 30.34 -7.06 18.05
CA THR A 216 31.72 -7.57 17.89
C THR A 216 32.39 -6.91 16.67
N GLU A 217 33.71 -6.98 16.56
CA GLU A 217 34.43 -6.40 15.42
C GLU A 217 34.03 -7.02 14.08
N ASP A 218 33.70 -8.31 14.06
CA ASP A 218 33.20 -8.98 12.84
C ASP A 218 31.77 -8.53 12.47
N ALA A 219 30.89 -8.34 13.45
CA ALA A 219 29.58 -7.80 13.22
C ALA A 219 29.62 -6.35 12.71
N LYS A 220 30.59 -5.53 13.15
CA LYS A 220 30.77 -4.18 12.59
C LYS A 220 31.13 -4.20 11.12
N LYS A 221 31.98 -5.13 10.67
CA LYS A 221 32.36 -5.29 9.26
C LYS A 221 31.14 -5.66 8.42
N GLU A 222 30.33 -6.61 8.89
CA GLU A 222 29.09 -7.00 8.22
C GLU A 222 28.10 -5.83 8.14
N LEU A 223 27.93 -5.07 9.23
CA LEU A 223 27.06 -3.90 9.25
C LEU A 223 27.47 -2.83 8.23
N LEU A 224 28.78 -2.61 8.05
CA LEU A 224 29.34 -1.67 7.07
C LEU A 224 29.22 -2.18 5.63
N ALA A 225 29.32 -3.50 5.42
CA ALA A 225 29.24 -4.11 4.10
C ALA A 225 27.81 -4.18 3.56
N TYR A 226 26.79 -4.11 4.43
CA TYR A 226 25.40 -4.22 3.99
C TYR A 226 24.92 -2.93 3.29
N PRO A 227 24.20 -3.01 2.15
CA PRO A 227 23.85 -1.85 1.30
C PRO A 227 22.73 -0.96 1.86
N TRP A 228 22.00 -1.38 2.87
CA TRP A 228 20.92 -0.62 3.55
C TRP A 228 19.89 -0.03 2.61
N PRO A 229 19.13 -0.82 1.84
CA PRO A 229 18.14 -0.30 0.89
C PRO A 229 17.03 0.55 1.55
N GLY A 230 16.70 0.28 2.82
CA GLY A 230 15.79 1.11 3.63
C GLY A 230 16.49 2.14 4.51
N ASN A 231 17.79 2.36 4.30
CA ASN A 231 18.61 3.39 4.94
C ASN A 231 18.49 3.43 6.47
N VAL A 232 18.41 4.62 7.05
CA VAL A 232 18.37 4.84 8.51
C VAL A 232 17.12 4.22 9.14
N ARG A 233 15.98 4.21 8.42
CA ARG A 233 14.73 3.58 8.89
C ARG A 233 14.90 2.08 9.08
N GLN A 234 15.53 1.40 8.12
CA GLN A 234 15.81 -0.03 8.20
C GLN A 234 16.81 -0.33 9.32
N LEU A 235 17.91 0.43 9.39
CA LEU A 235 18.91 0.26 10.44
C LEU A 235 18.30 0.40 11.84
N LYS A 236 17.45 1.40 12.04
CA LYS A 236 16.73 1.60 13.30
C LYS A 236 15.85 0.41 13.65
N ASN A 237 15.02 -0.06 12.71
CA ASN A 237 14.12 -1.19 12.93
C ASN A 237 14.89 -2.46 13.30
N ILE A 238 15.96 -2.77 12.58
CA ILE A 238 16.81 -3.95 12.85
C ILE A 238 17.49 -3.82 14.23
N THR A 239 18.00 -2.64 14.57
CA THR A 239 18.63 -2.41 15.88
C THR A 239 17.63 -2.58 17.02
N GLU A 240 16.42 -2.07 16.88
CA GLU A 240 15.34 -2.24 17.86
C GLU A 240 14.91 -3.71 17.97
N GLN A 241 14.77 -4.41 16.84
CA GLN A 241 14.41 -5.83 16.80
C GLN A 241 15.44 -6.71 17.51
N ILE A 242 16.72 -6.54 17.21
CA ILE A 242 17.82 -7.25 17.90
C ILE A 242 17.79 -6.93 19.40
N SER A 243 17.60 -5.67 19.77
CA SER A 243 17.56 -5.25 21.18
C SER A 243 16.44 -5.90 21.98
N ILE A 244 15.32 -6.26 21.34
CA ILE A 244 14.19 -6.93 21.99
C ILE A 244 14.42 -8.44 22.10
N ILE A 245 14.84 -9.06 20.99
CA ILE A 245 14.83 -10.53 20.85
C ILE A 245 16.05 -11.16 21.50
N GLU A 246 17.23 -10.55 21.32
CA GLU A 246 18.47 -11.15 21.80
C GLU A 246 18.66 -10.97 23.31
N THR A 247 18.86 -12.08 23.99
CA THR A 247 19.22 -12.08 25.42
C THR A 247 20.69 -11.78 25.63
N ASN A 248 21.55 -12.26 24.72
CA ASN A 248 22.97 -11.90 24.71
C ASN A 248 23.14 -10.47 24.19
N ARG A 249 23.82 -9.64 24.95
CA ARG A 249 24.03 -8.22 24.58
C ARG A 249 25.23 -8.01 23.67
N GLU A 250 26.04 -9.02 23.48
CA GLU A 250 27.15 -9.03 22.51
C GLU A 250 26.66 -9.71 21.22
N ILE A 251 26.51 -8.90 20.17
CA ILE A 251 25.98 -9.34 18.89
C ILE A 251 27.13 -9.71 17.95
N THR A 252 27.19 -10.98 17.58
CA THR A 252 28.16 -11.52 16.62
C THR A 252 27.68 -11.36 15.18
N ALA A 253 28.59 -11.53 14.21
CA ALA A 253 28.26 -11.51 12.79
C ALA A 253 27.17 -12.55 12.43
N ALA A 254 27.23 -13.75 13.00
CA ALA A 254 26.25 -14.79 12.77
C ALA A 254 24.84 -14.40 13.24
N ILE A 255 24.74 -13.80 14.43
CA ILE A 255 23.47 -13.27 14.95
C ILE A 255 22.95 -12.15 14.02
N LEU A 256 23.81 -11.18 13.68
CA LEU A 256 23.42 -10.05 12.82
C LEU A 256 22.88 -10.52 11.46
N GLN A 257 23.51 -11.52 10.84
CA GLN A 257 23.09 -12.08 9.55
C GLN A 257 21.67 -12.68 9.59
N THR A 258 21.20 -13.19 10.74
CA THR A 258 19.81 -13.71 10.86
C THR A 258 18.76 -12.62 10.77
N TYR A 259 19.13 -11.37 11.10
CA TYR A 259 18.23 -10.19 11.05
C TYR A 259 18.38 -9.38 9.77
N LEU A 260 19.49 -9.52 9.06
CA LEU A 260 19.67 -8.87 7.79
C LEU A 260 18.86 -9.62 6.71
N PRO A 261 17.94 -8.97 6.00
CA PRO A 261 17.23 -9.60 4.89
C PRO A 261 18.25 -10.17 3.89
N ALA A 262 18.08 -11.45 3.55
CA ALA A 262 18.92 -12.09 2.54
C ALA A 262 18.89 -11.22 1.27
N GLN A 263 20.07 -10.88 0.74
CA GLN A 263 20.19 -10.18 -0.54
C GLN A 263 19.82 -11.15 -1.68
N ASN A 264 18.60 -11.64 -1.68
CA ASN A 264 18.02 -12.17 -2.90
C ASN A 264 17.78 -10.97 -3.83
N VAL A 265 18.88 -10.52 -4.42
CA VAL A 265 18.81 -9.82 -5.70
C VAL A 265 18.38 -10.86 -6.73
N GLN A 266 17.17 -11.33 -6.62
CA GLN A 266 16.43 -11.68 -7.81
C GLN A 266 16.26 -10.35 -8.55
N ARG A 267 17.30 -10.00 -9.32
CA ARG A 267 17.12 -9.19 -10.50
C ARG A 267 16.07 -9.95 -11.29
N LEU A 268 14.82 -9.54 -11.15
CA LEU A 268 13.82 -9.85 -12.16
C LEU A 268 14.53 -9.55 -13.48
N PRO A 269 14.60 -10.49 -14.43
CA PRO A 269 15.21 -10.22 -15.72
C PRO A 269 14.58 -8.92 -16.21
N ALA A 270 15.40 -7.89 -16.39
CA ALA A 270 14.94 -6.69 -17.06
C ALA A 270 14.53 -7.15 -18.46
N LEU A 271 13.24 -7.30 -18.68
CA LEU A 271 12.65 -7.38 -19.99
C LEU A 271 12.94 -6.02 -20.65
N LEU A 272 14.08 -5.96 -21.35
CA LEU A 272 14.34 -4.98 -22.38
C LEU A 272 13.29 -5.17 -23.48
N GLY A 273 12.17 -4.51 -23.35
CA GLY A 273 11.09 -4.50 -24.33
C GLY A 273 10.32 -3.21 -24.15
N THR A 274 10.42 -2.35 -25.12
CA THR A 274 9.59 -1.18 -25.40
C THR A 274 8.17 -1.35 -24.89
N ARG A 275 7.81 -0.61 -23.85
CA ARG A 275 6.44 -0.54 -23.33
C ARG A 275 5.67 0.53 -24.07
N GLU A 276 4.96 0.12 -25.09
CA GLU A 276 3.69 0.73 -25.44
C GLU A 276 2.62 0.27 -24.43
N SER A 277 1.83 1.22 -23.98
CA SER A 277 0.66 1.14 -23.12
C SER A 277 -0.17 -0.18 -23.20
N LYS A 278 0.02 -1.14 -22.26
CA LYS A 278 -0.88 -2.26 -22.03
C LYS A 278 -0.76 -2.77 -20.60
N SER A 279 -1.19 -1.99 -19.60
CA SER A 279 -1.09 -2.45 -18.20
C SER A 279 -2.26 -3.28 -17.70
N PHE A 280 -3.39 -3.31 -18.38
CA PHE A 280 -4.58 -4.08 -17.97
C PHE A 280 -4.70 -5.49 -18.58
N GLU A 281 -4.05 -5.74 -19.71
CA GLU A 281 -4.05 -7.10 -20.33
C GLU A 281 -3.06 -8.05 -19.65
N SER A 282 -1.92 -7.55 -19.15
CA SER A 282 -0.89 -8.41 -18.55
C SER A 282 -1.28 -8.97 -17.17
N GLU A 283 -2.05 -8.24 -16.36
CA GLU A 283 -2.58 -8.77 -15.09
C GLU A 283 -3.60 -9.86 -15.29
N ARG A 284 -4.45 -9.75 -16.31
CA ARG A 284 -5.37 -10.80 -16.72
C ARG A 284 -4.65 -12.04 -17.25
N GLU A 285 -3.63 -11.88 -18.08
CA GLU A 285 -2.83 -13.00 -18.59
C GLU A 285 -2.12 -13.76 -17.46
N ILE A 286 -1.53 -13.06 -16.49
CA ILE A 286 -0.91 -13.70 -15.31
C ILE A 286 -1.97 -14.43 -14.48
N LEU A 287 -3.14 -13.86 -14.30
CA LEU A 287 -4.23 -14.46 -13.54
C LEU A 287 -4.78 -15.71 -14.27
N TYR A 288 -4.90 -15.65 -15.58
CA TYR A 288 -5.27 -16.81 -16.40
C TYR A 288 -4.20 -17.90 -16.44
N SER A 289 -2.90 -17.56 -16.48
CA SER A 289 -1.84 -18.57 -16.42
C SER A 289 -1.84 -19.31 -15.09
N VAL A 290 -1.97 -18.61 -13.97
CA VAL A 290 -2.07 -19.21 -12.63
C VAL A 290 -3.31 -20.08 -12.49
N LEU A 291 -4.46 -19.65 -13.02
CA LEU A 291 -5.69 -20.46 -13.03
C LEU A 291 -5.56 -21.71 -13.93
N PHE A 292 -4.85 -21.61 -15.04
CA PHE A 292 -4.59 -22.76 -15.93
C PHE A 292 -3.67 -23.78 -15.24
N ASP A 293 -2.60 -23.34 -14.60
CA ASP A 293 -1.67 -24.20 -13.86
C ASP A 293 -2.39 -24.91 -12.69
N MET A 294 -3.17 -24.19 -11.89
CA MET A 294 -3.99 -24.79 -10.84
C MET A 294 -5.00 -25.81 -11.38
N ARG A 295 -5.60 -25.54 -12.54
CA ARG A 295 -6.55 -26.48 -13.18
C ARG A 295 -5.86 -27.75 -13.67
N GLN A 296 -4.61 -27.63 -14.11
CA GLN A 296 -3.80 -28.76 -14.55
C GLN A 296 -3.37 -29.62 -13.35
N GLU A 297 -2.92 -29.01 -12.25
CA GLU A 297 -2.58 -29.71 -11.00
C GLU A 297 -3.79 -30.44 -10.41
N VAL A 298 -4.97 -29.81 -10.40
CA VAL A 298 -6.21 -30.45 -9.95
C VAL A 298 -6.61 -31.62 -10.86
N ALA A 299 -6.37 -31.53 -12.16
CA ALA A 299 -6.63 -32.63 -13.09
C ALA A 299 -5.65 -33.82 -12.87
N GLU A 300 -4.38 -33.55 -12.61
CA GLU A 300 -3.39 -34.58 -12.26
C GLU A 300 -3.68 -35.26 -10.92
N LEU A 301 -4.04 -34.48 -9.89
CA LEU A 301 -4.49 -35.02 -8.61
C LEU A 301 -5.72 -35.90 -8.77
N ARG A 302 -6.71 -35.52 -9.60
CA ARG A 302 -7.89 -36.36 -9.89
C ARG A 302 -7.49 -37.67 -10.60
N LYS A 303 -6.54 -37.65 -11.51
CA LYS A 303 -6.02 -38.85 -12.15
C LYS A 303 -5.32 -39.76 -11.14
N MET A 304 -4.48 -39.21 -10.26
CA MET A 304 -3.82 -39.99 -9.20
C MET A 304 -4.80 -40.64 -8.25
N VAL A 305 -5.82 -39.90 -7.79
CA VAL A 305 -6.88 -40.44 -6.93
C VAL A 305 -7.68 -41.53 -7.64
N HIS A 306 -7.98 -41.35 -8.93
CA HIS A 306 -8.70 -42.35 -9.72
C HIS A 306 -7.87 -43.65 -9.91
N ASN A 307 -6.57 -43.51 -10.14
CA ASN A 307 -5.66 -44.66 -10.23
C ASN A 307 -5.52 -45.41 -8.89
N MET A 308 -5.40 -44.68 -7.77
CA MET A 308 -5.37 -45.30 -6.45
C MET A 308 -6.70 -46.01 -6.09
N MET A 309 -7.83 -45.47 -6.53
CA MET A 309 -9.14 -46.14 -6.34
C MET A 309 -9.26 -47.37 -7.22
N ALA A 310 -8.76 -47.33 -8.45
CA ALA A 310 -8.73 -48.48 -9.36
C ALA A 310 -7.81 -49.62 -8.87
N GLU A 311 -6.63 -49.27 -8.33
CA GLU A 311 -5.73 -50.24 -7.69
C GLU A 311 -6.34 -50.92 -6.45
N ARG A 312 -7.06 -50.13 -5.59
CA ARG A 312 -7.81 -50.71 -4.47
C ARG A 312 -8.96 -51.60 -4.88
N ALA A 313 -9.68 -51.24 -5.97
CA ALA A 313 -10.74 -52.07 -6.52
C ALA A 313 -10.20 -53.40 -7.10
N GLY A 314 -9.01 -53.35 -7.72
CA GLY A 314 -8.32 -54.55 -8.21
C GLY A 314 -7.83 -55.49 -7.11
N GLN A 315 -7.39 -54.96 -5.97
CA GLN A 315 -6.98 -55.78 -4.79
C GLN A 315 -8.15 -56.45 -4.10
N VAL A 316 -9.34 -55.83 -4.08
CA VAL A 316 -10.56 -56.42 -3.49
C VAL A 316 -11.11 -57.53 -4.39
N ALA A 317 -10.93 -57.47 -5.73
CA ALA A 317 -11.37 -58.51 -6.66
C ALA A 317 -10.51 -59.81 -6.63
N GLN A 318 -9.28 -59.75 -6.14
CA GLN A 318 -8.40 -60.93 -5.98
C GLN A 318 -8.57 -61.69 -4.67
N MET A 319 -9.32 -61.18 -3.72
CA MET A 319 -9.58 -61.87 -2.41
C MET A 319 -10.93 -62.59 -2.33
N GLY A 320 -11.69 -62.66 -3.40
CA GLY A 320 -13.05 -63.19 -3.47
C GLY A 320 -13.25 -64.57 -4.06
N GLN A 321 -12.27 -65.48 -3.96
CA GLN A 321 -12.48 -66.89 -4.35
C GLN A 321 -11.93 -67.81 -3.26
N VAL A 322 -12.68 -68.08 -2.23
CA VAL A 322 -12.76 -69.37 -1.48
C VAL A 322 -13.91 -69.25 -0.46
N GLY A 323 -14.89 -70.17 -0.51
CA GLY A 323 -15.70 -70.58 0.60
C GLY A 323 -17.19 -70.25 0.56
N GLN A 324 -17.93 -71.07 -0.18
CA GLN A 324 -19.35 -71.33 0.06
C GLN A 324 -19.51 -72.08 1.39
N VAL A 325 -20.44 -71.59 2.29
CA VAL A 325 -21.33 -72.48 3.11
C VAL A 325 -22.43 -71.65 3.81
N VAL A 326 -23.70 -71.93 3.40
CA VAL A 326 -24.98 -72.10 4.14
C VAL A 326 -25.46 -71.10 5.21
N ALA A 327 -26.60 -70.53 4.87
CA ALA A 327 -27.87 -70.20 5.54
C ALA A 327 -27.95 -70.24 7.09
N THR A 328 -28.51 -69.24 7.79
CA THR A 328 -29.94 -68.94 8.07
C THR A 328 -30.04 -67.80 9.10
N PRO A 329 -31.24 -67.20 9.33
CA PRO A 329 -31.37 -65.85 9.81
C PRO A 329 -31.75 -65.75 11.31
N VAL A 330 -31.39 -64.65 11.96
CA VAL A 330 -32.10 -64.21 13.19
C VAL A 330 -32.28 -62.70 13.19
N VAL A 331 -33.46 -62.33 13.44
CA VAL A 331 -34.17 -61.07 13.60
C VAL A 331 -33.72 -60.35 14.89
N THR A 332 -33.74 -59.05 14.89
CA THR A 332 -34.37 -58.07 15.83
C THR A 332 -33.49 -56.86 16.13
N THR A 333 -34.01 -55.79 15.79
CA THR A 333 -34.62 -54.60 16.40
C THR A 333 -33.73 -53.38 16.67
N ALA A 334 -34.15 -52.32 16.02
CA ALA A 334 -34.36 -50.96 16.50
C ALA A 334 -33.18 -50.03 16.86
N ASN A 335 -32.90 -49.00 16.13
CA ASN A 335 -33.43 -47.65 16.28
C ASN A 335 -32.75 -46.66 15.33
N GLN A 336 -33.58 -45.92 14.62
CA GLN A 336 -33.27 -44.76 13.79
C GLN A 336 -32.94 -43.54 14.66
N PRO A 337 -32.41 -42.36 14.07
CA PRO A 337 -33.07 -41.73 12.93
C PRO A 337 -32.13 -41.18 11.83
N SER A 338 -32.63 -41.26 10.71
CA SER A 338 -32.66 -40.59 9.40
C SER A 338 -32.13 -39.16 9.22
N VAL A 339 -31.39 -38.97 8.11
CA VAL A 339 -31.50 -37.74 7.25
C VAL A 339 -31.37 -38.16 5.77
N PRO A 340 -32.22 -37.67 4.88
CA PRO A 340 -32.29 -38.16 3.51
C PRO A 340 -31.36 -37.40 2.53
N ALA A 341 -30.64 -38.15 1.72
CA ALA A 341 -29.98 -37.65 0.53
C ALA A 341 -30.88 -37.86 -0.71
N ILE A 342 -31.17 -36.80 -1.43
CA ILE A 342 -31.90 -36.86 -2.70
C ILE A 342 -30.89 -36.99 -3.83
N ILE A 343 -30.95 -38.15 -4.50
CA ILE A 343 -30.23 -38.43 -5.74
C ILE A 343 -31.23 -38.33 -6.87
N HIS A 344 -30.98 -37.48 -7.88
CA HIS A 344 -31.70 -37.55 -9.15
C HIS A 344 -30.82 -38.25 -10.19
N PRO A 345 -31.39 -39.15 -11.01
CA PRO A 345 -30.66 -39.94 -11.98
C PRO A 345 -30.51 -39.20 -13.32
N MET A 346 -29.30 -39.32 -13.84
CA MET A 346 -28.92 -38.84 -15.15
C MET A 346 -29.30 -39.93 -16.21
N GLN A 347 -30.11 -39.54 -17.18
CA GLN A 347 -30.40 -40.37 -18.34
C GLN A 347 -29.30 -40.23 -19.41
N GLN A 348 -28.83 -41.34 -19.86
CA GLN A 348 -27.94 -41.51 -21.01
C GLN A 348 -28.69 -41.30 -22.33
N ALA A 349 -28.11 -40.54 -23.25
CA ALA A 349 -28.51 -40.54 -24.66
C ALA A 349 -27.29 -40.87 -25.52
N THR A 350 -27.52 -41.78 -26.40
CA THR A 350 -26.70 -42.48 -27.36
C THR A 350 -26.29 -41.62 -28.58
N VAL A 351 -25.24 -42.03 -29.22
CA VAL A 351 -24.38 -41.44 -30.24
C VAL A 351 -24.94 -41.59 -31.69
N CYS A 352 -24.75 -40.50 -32.50
CA CYS A 352 -24.34 -40.36 -33.93
C CYS A 352 -25.25 -40.80 -35.08
N PRO A 353 -24.95 -40.40 -36.34
CA PRO A 353 -24.28 -39.20 -36.90
C PRO A 353 -24.99 -38.60 -38.17
N LYS A 354 -24.40 -37.45 -38.64
CA LYS A 354 -24.34 -36.92 -40.01
C LYS A 354 -25.39 -36.02 -40.64
N ASP A 355 -24.83 -34.99 -41.10
CA ASP A 355 -24.77 -34.25 -42.37
C ASP A 355 -25.72 -33.05 -42.57
N ASP A 356 -24.99 -31.94 -42.83
CA ASP A 356 -25.21 -30.84 -43.79
C ASP A 356 -26.35 -29.82 -43.61
N ASP A 357 -25.91 -28.59 -43.82
CA ASP A 357 -26.58 -27.38 -44.32
C ASP A 357 -27.25 -26.39 -43.34
N ASP A 358 -26.62 -25.21 -43.37
CA ASP A 358 -27.18 -23.84 -43.33
C ASP A 358 -28.51 -23.65 -42.61
N ASP A 359 -28.45 -22.99 -41.43
CA ASP A 359 -29.36 -21.87 -41.18
C ASP A 359 -28.89 -21.07 -39.94
N ILE A 360 -28.76 -19.79 -40.19
CA ILE A 360 -28.54 -18.75 -39.17
C ILE A 360 -29.80 -18.68 -38.32
N GLN A 361 -29.75 -19.11 -37.07
CA GLN A 361 -30.77 -18.78 -36.08
C GLN A 361 -30.17 -18.10 -34.86
N ASP A 362 -30.75 -16.96 -34.59
CA ASP A 362 -30.74 -16.05 -33.47
C ASP A 362 -30.00 -16.53 -32.21
N THR A 363 -28.98 -15.77 -31.89
CA THR A 363 -28.33 -15.71 -30.57
C THR A 363 -29.39 -15.28 -29.55
N GLU A 364 -29.66 -16.14 -28.57
CA GLU A 364 -30.36 -15.75 -27.36
C GLU A 364 -29.67 -14.51 -26.75
N GLU A 365 -30.44 -13.44 -26.62
CA GLU A 365 -30.08 -12.22 -25.93
C GLU A 365 -29.60 -12.55 -24.51
N TYR A 366 -28.31 -12.48 -24.29
CA TYR A 366 -27.77 -12.38 -22.95
C TYR A 366 -28.24 -11.05 -22.39
N VAL A 367 -29.27 -11.10 -21.54
CA VAL A 367 -29.65 -9.97 -20.69
C VAL A 367 -28.45 -9.70 -19.80
N GLU A 368 -27.71 -8.62 -20.07
CA GLU A 368 -26.76 -8.06 -19.14
C GLU A 368 -27.51 -7.75 -17.84
N GLU A 369 -27.33 -8.58 -16.81
CA GLU A 369 -27.75 -8.24 -15.46
C GLU A 369 -27.04 -6.94 -15.10
N ASN A 370 -27.79 -5.86 -15.05
CA ASN A 370 -27.32 -4.56 -14.59
C ASN A 370 -26.81 -4.73 -13.17
N LEU A 371 -25.48 -4.75 -12.99
CA LEU A 371 -24.78 -4.81 -11.71
C LEU A 371 -24.80 -3.44 -10.98
N ALA A 372 -25.85 -2.64 -11.19
CA ALA A 372 -26.05 -1.44 -10.38
C ALA A 372 -26.30 -1.87 -8.93
N LEU A 373 -25.44 -1.42 -8.03
CA LEU A 373 -25.47 -1.79 -6.61
C LEU A 373 -26.84 -1.57 -5.98
N ASP A 374 -27.55 -0.54 -6.44
CA ASP A 374 -28.91 -0.16 -6.00
C ASP A 374 -29.97 -1.20 -6.40
N GLU A 375 -29.86 -1.81 -7.58
CA GLU A 375 -30.79 -2.85 -8.03
C GLU A 375 -30.58 -4.16 -7.29
N VAL A 376 -29.33 -4.53 -7.05
CA VAL A 376 -28.98 -5.72 -6.25
C VAL A 376 -29.46 -5.54 -4.79
N GLU A 377 -29.29 -4.35 -4.23
CA GLU A 377 -29.73 -4.04 -2.87
C GLU A 377 -31.27 -4.07 -2.77
N LYS A 378 -31.97 -3.52 -3.76
CA LYS A 378 -33.44 -3.55 -3.87
C LYS A 378 -33.94 -5.00 -3.92
N GLU A 379 -33.30 -5.86 -4.70
CA GLU A 379 -33.68 -7.26 -4.82
C GLU A 379 -33.43 -8.06 -3.53
N MET A 380 -32.31 -7.80 -2.85
CA MET A 380 -32.02 -8.40 -1.55
C MET A 380 -33.02 -8.00 -0.47
N ILE A 381 -33.43 -6.72 -0.44
CA ILE A 381 -34.46 -6.23 0.50
C ILE A 381 -35.81 -6.89 0.20
N ARG A 382 -36.18 -7.01 -1.07
CA ARG A 382 -37.44 -7.68 -1.49
C ARG A 382 -37.44 -9.14 -1.03
N LYS A 383 -36.40 -9.91 -1.34
CA LYS A 383 -36.28 -11.32 -0.96
C LYS A 383 -36.32 -11.51 0.57
N ALA A 384 -35.68 -10.60 1.34
CA ALA A 384 -35.72 -10.64 2.79
C ALA A 384 -37.10 -10.35 3.38
N LEU A 385 -37.85 -9.41 2.80
CA LEU A 385 -39.23 -9.12 3.21
C LEU A 385 -40.18 -10.28 2.89
N GLU A 386 -40.08 -10.88 1.71
CA GLU A 386 -40.85 -12.07 1.32
C GLU A 386 -40.59 -13.24 2.25
N LYS A 387 -39.33 -13.53 2.54
CA LYS A 387 -38.91 -14.62 3.47
C LYS A 387 -39.51 -14.47 4.87
N HIS A 388 -39.66 -13.23 5.33
CA HIS A 388 -40.19 -12.94 6.66
C HIS A 388 -41.66 -12.48 6.65
N HIS A 389 -42.40 -12.75 5.57
CA HIS A 389 -43.82 -12.41 5.43
C HIS A 389 -44.15 -10.95 5.81
N GLY A 390 -43.33 -10.01 5.33
CA GLY A 390 -43.47 -8.58 5.61
C GLY A 390 -43.01 -8.12 6.99
N LYS A 391 -42.51 -8.99 7.85
CA LYS A 391 -42.04 -8.61 9.19
C LYS A 391 -40.68 -7.93 9.11
N ARG A 392 -40.66 -6.60 9.16
CA ARG A 392 -39.46 -5.73 9.00
C ARG A 392 -38.36 -6.07 9.98
N LYS A 393 -38.68 -6.44 11.22
CA LYS A 393 -37.69 -6.82 12.26
C LYS A 393 -36.93 -8.09 11.92
N GLY A 394 -37.57 -9.06 11.27
CA GLY A 394 -36.93 -10.29 10.78
C GLY A 394 -36.01 -10.02 9.59
N ALA A 395 -36.53 -9.25 8.60
CA ALA A 395 -35.76 -8.87 7.41
C ALA A 395 -34.53 -8.02 7.74
N ALA A 396 -34.62 -7.07 8.68
CA ALA A 396 -33.50 -6.26 9.13
C ALA A 396 -32.38 -7.11 9.78
N ARG A 397 -32.75 -8.14 10.54
CA ARG A 397 -31.79 -9.07 11.15
C ARG A 397 -31.08 -9.93 10.11
N ASP A 398 -31.79 -10.44 9.12
CA ASP A 398 -31.22 -11.23 8.03
C ASP A 398 -30.24 -10.40 7.17
N LEU A 399 -30.60 -9.16 6.88
CA LEU A 399 -29.75 -8.22 6.14
C LEU A 399 -28.65 -7.57 6.97
N LYS A 400 -28.58 -7.86 8.28
CA LYS A 400 -27.61 -7.29 9.26
C LYS A 400 -27.60 -5.75 9.28
N ILE A 401 -28.75 -5.12 9.04
CA ILE A 401 -28.94 -3.66 9.10
C ILE A 401 -29.92 -3.28 10.21
N SER A 402 -29.91 -1.99 10.62
CA SER A 402 -30.86 -1.51 11.62
C SER A 402 -32.30 -1.42 11.02
N GLU A 403 -33.32 -1.61 11.86
CA GLU A 403 -34.74 -1.44 11.44
C GLU A 403 -34.99 -0.05 10.84
N ARG A 404 -34.32 0.97 11.36
CA ARG A 404 -34.41 2.36 10.87
C ARG A 404 -33.81 2.52 9.47
N THR A 405 -32.69 1.83 9.21
CA THR A 405 -32.03 1.82 7.89
C THR A 405 -32.91 1.10 6.87
N LEU A 406 -33.46 -0.07 7.25
CA LEU A 406 -34.36 -0.83 6.39
C LEU A 406 -35.63 -0.02 6.03
N TYR A 407 -36.23 0.68 7.01
CA TYR A 407 -37.42 1.53 6.77
C TYR A 407 -37.11 2.66 5.78
N ARG A 408 -35.96 3.32 5.91
CA ARG A 408 -35.54 4.36 4.98
C ARG A 408 -35.37 3.81 3.56
N LYS A 409 -34.73 2.62 3.41
CA LYS A 409 -34.49 2.00 2.11
C LYS A 409 -35.76 1.44 1.45
N ILE A 410 -36.70 0.89 2.22
CA ILE A 410 -38.02 0.50 1.73
C ILE A 410 -38.75 1.72 1.12
N LYS A 411 -38.67 2.87 1.79
CA LYS A 411 -39.31 4.11 1.29
C LYS A 411 -38.54 4.70 0.09
N GLU A 412 -37.23 4.56 0.04
CA GLU A 412 -36.37 5.03 -1.05
C GLU A 412 -36.56 4.22 -2.34
N TYR A 413 -36.79 2.91 -2.21
CA TYR A 413 -36.98 1.98 -3.34
C TYR A 413 -38.48 1.68 -3.65
N GLU A 414 -39.42 2.34 -2.96
CA GLU A 414 -40.86 2.16 -3.11
C GLU A 414 -41.30 0.68 -3.03
N LEU A 415 -40.80 -0.06 -2.05
CA LEU A 415 -41.09 -1.47 -1.81
C LEU A 415 -42.16 -1.62 -0.73
N ASP A 416 -43.37 -1.10 -0.94
CA ASP A 416 -44.53 -1.28 -0.04
C ASP A 416 -45.31 -2.55 -0.35
#